data_1a4ab8ac479ad6a9554937d439440764
#
_entry.id   1a4ab8ac479ad6a9554937d439440764
#
_cell.length_a   1.000
_cell.length_b   1.000
_cell.length_c   1.000
_cell.angle_alpha   90.00
_cell.angle_beta   90.00
_cell.angle_gamma   90.00
#
_symmetry.space_group_name_H-M   'P 1'
#
loop_
_entity.id
_entity.type
_entity.pdbx_description
1 polymer ?
#
loop_
_entity_poly.entity_id
_entity_poly.type
_entity_poly.pdbx_seq_one_letter_code
_entity_poly.pdbx_strand_id
1 'polypeptide(L)'
;MKKRQIPHTYVIIFYIILFCAALTWIIPGGQYTENISPDGERTVVYESVESVPQTWEVLSAFYKGFVDKADIIVFILIIGGAFWIVNDSKAFDIGTVSFLRKARKMENNPILHKIGIDNFLLTAIMLLFSIFGAVFGMSEETIAFCLVLVPMAISMGYDSITGVCMVFIAAGLGFAGAILNPFTIGIAQGLAGIPLFSGIEYRIVCWCI
;
A
#
# COMPACT_ATOMS: atom_id res chain seq x y z
N MET A 1 30.71 21.01 -1.83
CA MET A 1 30.19 19.73 -2.36
C MET A 1 28.77 19.97 -2.87
N LYS A 2 28.52 19.83 -4.19
CA LYS A 2 27.13 19.89 -4.72
C LYS A 2 26.32 18.73 -4.12
N LYS A 3 25.29 19.02 -3.30
CA LYS A 3 24.34 17.98 -2.87
C LYS A 3 23.72 17.36 -4.13
N ARG A 4 23.96 16.08 -4.36
CA ARG A 4 23.26 15.31 -5.39
C ARG A 4 21.78 15.32 -5.02
N GLN A 5 20.97 16.03 -5.78
CA GLN A 5 19.53 15.98 -5.64
C GLN A 5 19.03 14.69 -6.31
N ILE A 6 18.12 14.01 -5.63
CA ILE A 6 17.44 12.82 -6.19
C ILE A 6 16.60 13.31 -7.38
N PRO A 7 16.68 12.65 -8.55
CA PRO A 7 15.86 13.01 -9.71
C PRO A 7 14.35 12.96 -9.38
N HIS A 8 13.56 13.72 -10.13
CA HIS A 8 12.11 13.68 -9.99
C HIS A 8 11.58 12.26 -10.27
N THR A 9 10.55 11.83 -9.55
CA THR A 9 9.98 10.47 -9.63
C THR A 9 9.70 10.03 -11.06
N TYR A 10 9.14 10.89 -11.92
CA TYR A 10 8.89 10.55 -13.32
C TYR A 10 10.16 10.24 -14.11
N VAL A 11 11.27 10.90 -13.79
CA VAL A 11 12.57 10.63 -14.42
C VAL A 11 13.09 9.26 -14.01
N ILE A 12 12.91 8.90 -12.74
CA ILE A 12 13.30 7.58 -12.23
C ILE A 12 12.47 6.49 -12.93
N ILE A 13 11.15 6.66 -13.01
CA ILE A 13 10.25 5.70 -13.69
C ILE A 13 10.65 5.56 -15.16
N PHE A 14 10.94 6.67 -15.84
CA PHE A 14 11.37 6.64 -17.23
C PHE A 14 12.67 5.84 -17.42
N TYR A 15 13.66 6.04 -16.55
CA TYR A 15 14.89 5.24 -16.59
C TYR A 15 14.65 3.75 -16.33
N ILE A 16 13.73 3.41 -15.41
CA ILE A 16 13.36 2.02 -15.16
C ILE A 16 12.72 1.41 -16.41
N ILE A 17 11.81 2.11 -17.09
CA ILE A 17 11.20 1.64 -18.35
C ILE A 17 12.25 1.42 -19.42
N LEU A 18 13.19 2.37 -19.60
CA LEU A 18 14.30 2.23 -20.54
C LEU A 18 15.19 1.02 -20.21
N PHE A 19 15.49 0.82 -18.93
CA PHE A 19 16.27 -0.32 -18.47
C PHE A 19 15.56 -1.65 -18.78
N CYS A 20 14.26 -1.75 -18.45
CA CYS A 20 13.46 -2.93 -18.78
C CYS A 20 13.39 -3.16 -20.29
N ALA A 21 13.23 -2.11 -21.11
CA ALA A 21 13.24 -2.23 -22.55
C ALA A 21 14.59 -2.75 -23.09
N ALA A 22 15.71 -2.26 -22.53
CA ALA A 22 17.03 -2.77 -22.89
C ALA A 22 17.21 -4.25 -22.51
N LEU A 23 16.64 -4.71 -21.41
CA LEU A 23 16.68 -6.12 -21.02
C LEU A 23 15.94 -7.03 -22.01
N THR A 24 14.90 -6.55 -22.70
CA THR A 24 14.19 -7.36 -23.72
C THR A 24 15.04 -7.71 -24.95
N TRP A 25 16.18 -7.05 -25.13
CA TRP A 25 17.15 -7.36 -26.17
C TRP A 25 18.13 -8.46 -25.77
N ILE A 26 18.25 -8.72 -24.46
CA ILE A 26 19.25 -9.65 -23.91
C ILE A 26 18.57 -10.91 -23.40
N ILE A 27 17.40 -10.76 -22.77
CA ILE A 27 16.67 -11.87 -22.14
C ILE A 27 15.76 -12.53 -23.18
N PRO A 28 15.86 -13.84 -23.39
CA PRO A 28 14.98 -14.56 -24.31
C PRO A 28 13.52 -14.51 -23.84
N GLY A 29 12.60 -14.43 -24.82
CA GLY A 29 11.17 -14.46 -24.54
C GLY A 29 10.72 -15.84 -24.05
N GLY A 30 9.77 -15.84 -23.10
CA GLY A 30 9.16 -17.06 -22.61
C GLY A 30 7.78 -16.78 -22.02
N GLN A 31 6.91 -17.76 -22.10
CA GLN A 31 5.59 -17.70 -21.47
C GLN A 31 5.29 -19.00 -20.73
N TYR A 32 4.44 -18.90 -19.72
CA TYR A 32 3.91 -20.07 -19.02
C TYR A 32 2.56 -20.43 -19.63
N THR A 33 2.43 -21.67 -20.10
CA THR A 33 1.17 -22.23 -20.61
C THR A 33 0.61 -23.21 -19.60
N GLU A 34 -0.68 -23.07 -19.29
CA GLU A 34 -1.40 -24.04 -18.44
C GLU A 34 -1.92 -25.17 -19.32
N ASN A 35 -1.43 -26.38 -19.09
CA ASN A 35 -1.97 -27.59 -19.67
C ASN A 35 -2.86 -28.28 -18.66
N ILE A 36 -4.12 -28.49 -19.00
CA ILE A 36 -5.06 -29.27 -18.19
C ILE A 36 -5.03 -30.70 -18.74
N SER A 37 -4.49 -31.62 -17.95
CA SER A 37 -4.52 -33.05 -18.26
C SER A 37 -5.97 -33.59 -18.23
N PRO A 38 -6.29 -34.67 -18.98
CA PRO A 38 -7.61 -35.31 -18.95
C PRO A 38 -8.09 -35.70 -17.55
N ASP A 39 -7.16 -35.90 -16.62
CA ASP A 39 -7.40 -36.22 -15.21
C ASP A 39 -7.65 -34.98 -14.31
N GLY A 40 -7.72 -33.77 -14.91
CA GLY A 40 -7.98 -32.51 -14.18
C GLY A 40 -6.76 -31.92 -13.48
N GLU A 41 -5.58 -32.48 -13.63
CA GLU A 41 -4.35 -31.88 -13.09
C GLU A 41 -3.90 -30.69 -13.97
N ARG A 42 -3.68 -29.55 -13.33
CA ARG A 42 -3.12 -28.36 -13.96
C ARG A 42 -1.60 -28.40 -13.88
N THR A 43 -0.95 -28.54 -15.00
CA THR A 43 0.50 -28.44 -15.10
C THR A 43 0.88 -27.14 -15.81
N VAL A 44 1.77 -26.37 -15.22
CA VAL A 44 2.31 -25.14 -15.81
C VAL A 44 3.62 -25.49 -16.49
N VAL A 45 3.68 -25.32 -17.79
CA VAL A 45 4.88 -25.58 -18.58
C VAL A 45 5.44 -24.26 -19.10
N TYR A 46 6.76 -24.09 -18.98
CA TYR A 46 7.46 -22.96 -19.56
C TYR A 46 7.79 -23.26 -21.01
N GLU A 47 7.34 -22.38 -21.90
CA GLU A 47 7.65 -22.46 -23.33
C GLU A 47 8.46 -21.23 -23.75
N SER A 48 9.54 -21.47 -24.49
CA SER A 48 10.32 -20.39 -25.07
C SER A 48 9.56 -19.85 -26.30
N VAL A 49 9.33 -18.54 -26.30
CA VAL A 49 8.69 -17.83 -27.43
C VAL A 49 9.68 -16.89 -28.11
N GLU A 50 9.38 -16.48 -29.33
CA GLU A 50 10.21 -15.53 -30.05
C GLU A 50 10.31 -14.21 -29.24
N SER A 51 11.55 -13.76 -29.07
CA SER A 51 11.82 -12.51 -28.35
C SER A 51 11.40 -11.31 -29.20
N VAL A 52 10.56 -10.44 -28.67
CA VAL A 52 10.15 -9.20 -29.31
C VAL A 52 10.82 -8.02 -28.60
N PRO A 53 12.01 -7.58 -29.08
CA PRO A 53 12.73 -6.47 -28.46
C PRO A 53 11.91 -5.18 -28.52
N GLN A 54 11.75 -4.54 -27.38
CA GLN A 54 10.96 -3.31 -27.25
C GLN A 54 11.74 -2.10 -27.76
N THR A 55 11.10 -1.27 -28.57
CA THR A 55 11.67 -0.05 -29.16
C THR A 55 10.77 1.16 -28.91
N TRP A 56 9.96 1.53 -29.88
CA TRP A 56 9.03 2.66 -29.78
C TRP A 56 7.90 2.45 -28.78
N GLU A 57 7.63 1.22 -28.40
CA GLU A 57 6.61 0.88 -27.39
C GLU A 57 6.93 1.43 -26.00
N VAL A 58 8.19 1.76 -25.72
CA VAL A 58 8.61 2.48 -24.52
C VAL A 58 7.78 3.75 -24.32
N LEU A 59 7.48 4.49 -25.38
CA LEU A 59 6.68 5.71 -25.32
C LEU A 59 5.21 5.42 -25.00
N SER A 60 4.68 4.29 -25.45
CA SER A 60 3.32 3.86 -25.17
C SER A 60 3.17 3.23 -23.79
N ALA A 61 4.26 2.86 -23.11
CA ALA A 61 4.24 2.18 -21.82
C ALA A 61 3.54 3.03 -20.74
N PHE A 62 3.74 4.35 -20.73
CA PHE A 62 3.05 5.25 -19.81
C PHE A 62 1.54 5.21 -20.01
N TYR A 63 1.08 5.29 -21.27
CA TYR A 63 -0.33 5.24 -21.62
C TYR A 63 -0.94 3.87 -21.25
N LYS A 64 -0.28 2.78 -21.66
CA LYS A 64 -0.74 1.43 -21.35
C LYS A 64 -0.83 1.19 -19.84
N GLY A 65 0.20 1.60 -19.09
CA GLY A 65 0.22 1.49 -17.63
C GLY A 65 -0.88 2.34 -16.95
N PHE A 66 -1.17 3.54 -17.49
CA PHE A 66 -2.26 4.37 -16.99
C PHE A 66 -3.63 3.70 -17.22
N VAL A 67 -3.85 3.15 -18.40
CA VAL A 67 -5.11 2.45 -18.76
C VAL A 67 -5.26 1.17 -17.95
N ASP A 68 -4.18 0.40 -17.76
CA ASP A 68 -4.17 -0.86 -17.00
C ASP A 68 -4.50 -0.64 -15.50
N LYS A 69 -4.14 0.51 -14.94
CA LYS A 69 -4.37 0.87 -13.55
C LYS A 69 -5.40 2.02 -13.40
N ALA A 70 -6.24 2.23 -14.41
CA ALA A 70 -7.20 3.33 -14.42
C ALA A 70 -8.20 3.26 -13.26
N ASP A 71 -8.59 2.08 -12.84
CA ASP A 71 -9.46 1.83 -11.69
C ASP A 71 -8.86 2.41 -10.39
N ILE A 72 -7.60 2.09 -10.09
CA ILE A 72 -6.89 2.61 -8.92
C ILE A 72 -6.69 4.13 -9.04
N ILE A 73 -6.27 4.60 -10.21
CA ILE A 73 -6.03 6.03 -10.45
C ILE A 73 -7.31 6.84 -10.26
N VAL A 74 -8.41 6.41 -10.86
CA VAL A 74 -9.71 7.09 -10.75
C VAL A 74 -10.21 7.06 -9.31
N PHE A 75 -10.08 5.93 -8.61
CA PHE A 75 -10.41 5.83 -7.19
C PHE A 75 -9.65 6.87 -6.36
N ILE A 76 -8.33 6.96 -6.51
CA ILE A 76 -7.50 7.92 -5.77
C ILE A 76 -7.89 9.36 -6.10
N LEU A 77 -8.17 9.67 -7.38
CA LEU A 77 -8.58 11.01 -7.80
C LEU A 77 -9.94 11.42 -7.20
N ILE A 78 -10.92 10.51 -7.19
CA ILE A 78 -12.25 10.77 -6.61
C ILE A 78 -12.13 10.98 -5.10
N ILE A 79 -11.46 10.10 -4.41
CA ILE A 79 -11.26 10.19 -2.96
C ILE A 79 -10.43 11.44 -2.60
N GLY A 80 -9.35 11.71 -3.35
CA GLY A 80 -8.55 12.91 -3.17
C GLY A 80 -9.35 14.19 -3.39
N GLY A 81 -10.21 14.23 -4.41
CA GLY A 81 -11.13 15.35 -4.66
C GLY A 81 -12.15 15.54 -3.52
N ALA A 82 -12.72 14.46 -3.02
CA ALA A 82 -13.63 14.51 -1.87
C ALA A 82 -12.93 15.05 -0.62
N PHE A 83 -11.73 14.55 -0.33
CA PHE A 83 -10.94 15.06 0.80
C PHE A 83 -10.51 16.51 0.62
N TRP A 84 -10.21 16.94 -0.62
CA TRP A 84 -9.92 18.34 -0.91
C TRP A 84 -11.10 19.25 -0.52
N ILE A 85 -12.32 18.91 -0.91
CA ILE A 85 -13.53 19.67 -0.57
C ILE A 85 -13.71 19.75 0.96
N VAL A 86 -13.56 18.63 1.67
CA VAL A 86 -13.69 18.59 3.13
C VAL A 86 -12.57 19.40 3.80
N ASN A 87 -11.36 19.36 3.28
CA ASN A 87 -10.23 20.13 3.79
C ASN A 87 -10.44 21.63 3.59
N ASP A 88 -10.94 22.05 2.43
CA ASP A 88 -11.24 23.45 2.13
C ASP A 88 -12.30 24.03 3.08
N SER A 89 -13.27 23.20 3.50
CA SER A 89 -14.26 23.56 4.52
C SER A 89 -13.69 23.71 5.93
N LYS A 90 -12.40 23.44 6.16
CA LYS A 90 -11.72 23.36 7.47
C LYS A 90 -12.34 22.36 8.45
N ALA A 91 -13.19 21.46 7.96
CA ALA A 91 -13.84 20.46 8.80
C ALA A 91 -12.81 19.51 9.44
N PHE A 92 -11.73 19.18 8.74
CA PHE A 92 -10.65 18.37 9.30
C PHE A 92 -9.90 19.08 10.43
N ASP A 93 -9.58 20.37 10.28
CA ASP A 93 -8.87 21.13 11.30
C ASP A 93 -9.72 21.23 12.58
N ILE A 94 -10.99 21.62 12.43
CA ILE A 94 -11.92 21.75 13.55
C ILE A 94 -12.21 20.37 14.17
N GLY A 95 -12.42 19.36 13.33
CA GLY A 95 -12.67 17.98 13.78
C GLY A 95 -11.48 17.43 14.56
N THR A 96 -10.27 17.59 14.05
CA THR A 96 -9.01 17.16 14.69
C THR A 96 -8.82 17.84 16.04
N VAL A 97 -8.94 19.17 16.10
CA VAL A 97 -8.81 19.91 17.37
C VAL A 97 -9.88 19.48 18.37
N SER A 98 -11.11 19.29 17.92
CA SER A 98 -12.22 18.84 18.80
C SER A 98 -11.99 17.42 19.30
N PHE A 99 -11.53 16.52 18.42
CA PHE A 99 -11.18 15.14 18.77
C PHE A 99 -10.05 15.09 19.79
N LEU A 100 -8.94 15.80 19.54
CA LEU A 100 -7.81 15.87 20.45
C LEU A 100 -8.20 16.48 21.81
N ARG A 101 -9.03 17.52 21.81
CA ARG A 101 -9.55 18.12 23.06
C ARG A 101 -10.39 17.12 23.86
N LYS A 102 -11.21 16.32 23.17
CA LYS A 102 -12.01 15.26 23.82
C LYS A 102 -11.11 14.12 24.31
N ALA A 103 -10.13 13.72 23.53
CA ALA A 103 -9.16 12.67 23.89
C ALA A 103 -8.34 13.08 25.12
N ARG A 104 -7.86 14.34 25.18
CA ARG A 104 -7.13 14.86 26.36
C ARG A 104 -7.94 14.85 27.65
N LYS A 105 -9.29 14.90 27.59
CA LYS A 105 -10.12 14.71 28.79
C LYS A 105 -10.02 13.28 29.35
N MET A 106 -9.60 12.30 28.54
CA MET A 106 -9.38 10.93 29.03
C MET A 106 -8.05 10.76 29.76
N GLU A 107 -7.20 11.79 29.80
CA GLU A 107 -5.90 11.81 30.49
C GLU A 107 -6.07 11.68 32.03
N ASN A 108 -7.28 11.89 32.55
CA ASN A 108 -7.62 11.60 33.92
C ASN A 108 -7.54 10.11 34.31
N ASN A 109 -7.42 9.21 33.30
CA ASN A 109 -7.19 7.81 33.56
C ASN A 109 -5.69 7.60 33.88
N PRO A 110 -5.34 6.94 34.99
CA PRO A 110 -3.96 6.80 35.46
C PRO A 110 -3.06 6.04 34.46
N ILE A 111 -3.62 5.16 33.65
CA ILE A 111 -2.87 4.42 32.60
C ILE A 111 -2.54 5.36 31.44
N LEU A 112 -3.51 6.13 30.97
CA LEU A 112 -3.34 7.06 29.85
C LEU A 112 -2.43 8.23 30.23
N HIS A 113 -2.49 8.68 31.48
CA HIS A 113 -1.57 9.70 32.01
C HIS A 113 -0.11 9.22 31.96
N LYS A 114 0.15 7.93 32.26
CA LYS A 114 1.51 7.36 32.24
C LYS A 114 2.07 7.18 30.83
N ILE A 115 1.23 6.82 29.87
CA ILE A 115 1.64 6.57 28.47
C ILE A 115 1.71 7.91 27.70
N GLY A 116 0.90 8.87 28.07
CA GLY A 116 0.63 10.09 27.31
C GLY A 116 -0.46 9.86 26.26
N ILE A 117 -1.45 10.75 26.25
CA ILE A 117 -2.61 10.61 25.36
C ILE A 117 -2.22 10.64 23.87
N ASP A 118 -1.25 11.46 23.51
CA ASP A 118 -0.79 11.61 22.13
C ASP A 118 -0.12 10.31 21.65
N ASN A 119 0.71 9.67 22.47
CA ASN A 119 1.31 8.38 22.16
C ASN A 119 0.26 7.27 22.06
N PHE A 120 -0.73 7.28 22.94
CA PHE A 120 -1.83 6.33 22.88
C PHE A 120 -2.63 6.47 21.58
N LEU A 121 -2.98 7.68 21.17
CA LEU A 121 -3.71 7.95 19.94
C LEU A 121 -2.91 7.52 18.70
N LEU A 122 -1.62 7.86 18.65
CA LEU A 122 -0.73 7.46 17.58
C LEU A 122 -0.69 5.93 17.47
N THR A 123 -0.46 5.23 18.58
CA THR A 123 -0.40 3.77 18.62
C THR A 123 -1.74 3.13 18.21
N ALA A 124 -2.86 3.68 18.67
CA ALA A 124 -4.18 3.17 18.32
C ALA A 124 -4.47 3.32 16.81
N ILE A 125 -4.07 4.43 16.19
CA ILE A 125 -4.20 4.64 14.74
C ILE A 125 -3.29 3.68 13.98
N MET A 126 -2.03 3.54 14.40
CA MET A 126 -1.10 2.58 13.78
C MET A 126 -1.64 1.15 13.85
N LEU A 127 -2.17 0.73 14.99
CA LEU A 127 -2.78 -0.59 15.16
C LEU A 127 -4.00 -0.77 14.23
N LEU A 128 -4.85 0.25 14.12
CA LEU A 128 -6.01 0.22 13.23
C LEU A 128 -5.59 0.01 11.76
N PHE A 129 -4.62 0.79 11.26
CA PHE A 129 -4.14 0.66 9.89
C PHE A 129 -3.37 -0.64 9.67
N SER A 130 -2.64 -1.13 10.66
CA SER A 130 -2.02 -2.45 10.61
C SER A 130 -3.07 -3.58 10.47
N ILE A 131 -4.18 -3.50 11.21
CA ILE A 131 -5.30 -4.44 11.06
C ILE A 131 -5.90 -4.32 9.66
N PHE A 132 -6.10 -3.12 9.13
CA PHE A 132 -6.64 -2.92 7.79
C PHE A 132 -5.73 -3.53 6.71
N GLY A 133 -4.42 -3.37 6.82
CA GLY A 133 -3.45 -4.03 5.95
C GLY A 133 -3.48 -5.55 6.06
N ALA A 134 -3.53 -6.08 7.29
CA ALA A 134 -3.49 -7.52 7.56
C ALA A 134 -4.77 -8.27 7.13
N VAL A 135 -5.94 -7.62 7.25
CA VAL A 135 -7.24 -8.25 7.01
C VAL A 135 -7.76 -7.94 5.62
N PHE A 136 -7.78 -6.67 5.22
CA PHE A 136 -8.36 -6.23 3.95
C PHE A 136 -7.31 -6.09 2.84
N GLY A 137 -6.01 -6.10 3.18
CA GLY A 137 -4.94 -5.84 2.23
C GLY A 137 -4.90 -4.37 1.79
N MET A 138 -5.28 -3.44 2.68
CA MET A 138 -5.27 -2.01 2.39
C MET A 138 -3.84 -1.54 2.11
N SER A 139 -3.62 -0.91 0.97
CA SER A 139 -2.34 -0.38 0.50
C SER A 139 -2.52 1.03 -0.08
N GLU A 140 -2.98 1.15 -1.32
CA GLU A 140 -3.12 2.40 -2.06
C GLU A 140 -4.15 3.35 -1.43
N GLU A 141 -5.18 2.83 -0.80
CA GLU A 141 -6.22 3.59 -0.11
C GLU A 141 -5.66 4.42 1.05
N THR A 142 -4.53 3.98 1.62
CA THR A 142 -3.86 4.71 2.70
C THR A 142 -3.41 6.11 2.29
N ILE A 143 -3.15 6.34 1.00
CA ILE A 143 -2.75 7.64 0.45
C ILE A 143 -3.81 8.71 0.77
N ALA A 144 -5.09 8.36 0.62
CA ALA A 144 -6.19 9.28 0.92
C ALA A 144 -6.23 9.65 2.41
N PHE A 145 -5.96 8.70 3.30
CA PHE A 145 -5.95 8.94 4.75
C PHE A 145 -4.76 9.79 5.20
N CYS A 146 -3.65 9.78 4.47
CA CYS A 146 -2.52 10.66 4.76
C CYS A 146 -2.91 12.15 4.70
N LEU A 147 -3.87 12.53 3.85
CA LEU A 147 -4.35 13.91 3.74
C LEU A 147 -4.98 14.43 5.05
N VAL A 148 -5.53 13.54 5.86
CA VAL A 148 -6.17 13.85 7.15
C VAL A 148 -5.22 13.65 8.32
N LEU A 149 -4.52 12.51 8.31
CA LEU A 149 -3.79 12.06 9.49
C LEU A 149 -2.40 12.70 9.60
N VAL A 150 -1.80 13.15 8.49
CA VAL A 150 -0.56 13.92 8.55
C VAL A 150 -0.76 15.29 9.22
N PRO A 151 -1.73 16.13 8.83
CA PRO A 151 -2.04 17.35 9.58
C PRO A 151 -2.40 17.09 11.04
N MET A 152 -3.10 16.00 11.35
CA MET A 152 -3.41 15.62 12.72
C MET A 152 -2.13 15.32 13.52
N ALA A 153 -1.19 14.53 12.97
CA ALA A 153 0.09 14.25 13.63
C ALA A 153 0.88 15.54 13.91
N ILE A 154 0.91 16.46 12.94
CA ILE A 154 1.56 17.76 13.10
C ILE A 154 0.89 18.58 14.24
N SER A 155 -0.44 18.57 14.33
CA SER A 155 -1.17 19.26 15.41
C SER A 155 -0.96 18.64 16.78
N MET A 156 -0.53 17.38 16.84
CA MET A 156 -0.11 16.68 18.06
C MET A 156 1.36 16.97 18.43
N GLY A 157 2.11 17.67 17.57
CA GLY A 157 3.51 18.02 17.80
C GLY A 157 4.51 17.05 17.17
N TYR A 158 4.05 16.09 16.36
CA TYR A 158 4.91 15.20 15.58
C TYR A 158 5.27 15.81 14.21
N ASP A 159 6.21 15.21 13.51
CA ASP A 159 6.57 15.61 12.16
C ASP A 159 5.67 14.92 11.09
N SER A 160 5.77 15.40 9.86
CA SER A 160 5.01 14.85 8.74
C SER A 160 5.40 13.41 8.39
N ILE A 161 6.65 13.02 8.65
CA ILE A 161 7.15 11.66 8.41
C ILE A 161 6.44 10.70 9.35
N THR A 162 6.34 11.06 10.65
CA THR A 162 5.56 10.28 11.63
C THR A 162 4.10 10.16 11.19
N GLY A 163 3.50 11.23 10.67
CA GLY A 163 2.13 11.20 10.13
C GLY A 163 1.95 10.22 8.98
N VAL A 164 2.91 10.14 8.06
CA VAL A 164 2.90 9.15 6.98
C VAL A 164 3.13 7.75 7.54
N CYS A 165 4.09 7.57 8.44
CA CYS A 165 4.42 6.26 9.02
C CYS A 165 3.24 5.64 9.76
N MET A 166 2.48 6.44 10.53
CA MET A 166 1.35 5.91 11.29
C MET A 166 0.20 5.38 10.44
N VAL A 167 0.16 5.73 9.15
CA VAL A 167 -0.82 5.25 8.19
C VAL A 167 -0.19 4.23 7.25
N PHE A 168 0.75 4.68 6.43
CA PHE A 168 1.29 3.91 5.32
C PHE A 168 2.20 2.77 5.78
N ILE A 169 3.14 3.04 6.68
CA ILE A 169 4.03 1.99 7.19
C ILE A 169 3.26 1.00 8.05
N ALA A 170 2.34 1.48 8.89
CA ALA A 170 1.51 0.62 9.72
C ALA A 170 0.65 -0.33 8.87
N ALA A 171 -0.01 0.18 7.82
CA ALA A 171 -0.76 -0.66 6.87
C ALA A 171 0.16 -1.64 6.13
N GLY A 172 1.34 -1.20 5.70
CA GLY A 172 2.33 -2.04 5.02
C GLY A 172 2.84 -3.20 5.88
N LEU A 173 3.10 -2.96 7.17
CA LEU A 173 3.46 -4.02 8.12
C LEU A 173 2.31 -5.01 8.33
N GLY A 174 1.07 -4.49 8.44
CA GLY A 174 -0.12 -5.34 8.48
C GLY A 174 -0.29 -6.17 7.21
N PHE A 175 -0.11 -5.56 6.05
CA PHE A 175 -0.16 -6.22 4.73
C PHE A 175 0.86 -7.37 4.64
N ALA A 176 2.08 -7.17 5.16
CA ALA A 176 3.11 -8.21 5.23
C ALA A 176 2.72 -9.34 6.19
N GLY A 177 2.05 -9.03 7.31
CA GLY A 177 1.53 -10.02 8.25
C GLY A 177 0.42 -10.89 7.67
N ALA A 178 -0.32 -10.40 6.68
CA ALA A 178 -1.24 -11.13 5.80
C ALA A 178 -2.18 -12.11 6.52
N ILE A 179 -2.85 -11.69 7.59
CA ILE A 179 -3.73 -12.57 8.39
C ILE A 179 -4.85 -13.15 7.51
N LEU A 180 -5.61 -12.28 6.84
CA LEU A 180 -6.70 -12.60 5.92
C LEU A 180 -6.57 -11.85 4.59
N ASN A 181 -5.41 -11.26 4.31
CA ASN A 181 -5.18 -10.44 3.13
C ASN A 181 -5.46 -11.23 1.83
N PRO A 182 -6.50 -10.86 1.05
CA PRO A 182 -6.86 -11.59 -0.16
C PRO A 182 -5.81 -11.46 -1.28
N PHE A 183 -5.09 -10.34 -1.34
CA PHE A 183 -4.14 -10.03 -2.40
C PHE A 183 -2.79 -10.75 -2.24
N THR A 184 -2.47 -11.18 -1.04
CA THR A 184 -1.24 -11.94 -0.77
C THR A 184 -1.55 -13.39 -0.50
N ILE A 185 -2.01 -13.71 0.72
CA ILE A 185 -2.23 -15.09 1.13
C ILE A 185 -3.38 -15.75 0.38
N GLY A 186 -4.44 -14.99 0.05
CA GLY A 186 -5.57 -15.51 -0.73
C GLY A 186 -5.12 -16.02 -2.10
N ILE A 187 -4.37 -15.19 -2.84
CA ILE A 187 -3.83 -15.57 -4.16
C ILE A 187 -2.82 -16.71 -4.02
N ALA A 188 -1.88 -16.61 -3.08
CA ALA A 188 -0.84 -17.63 -2.90
C ALA A 188 -1.42 -19.00 -2.57
N GLN A 189 -2.41 -19.06 -1.69
CA GLN A 189 -3.08 -20.32 -1.33
C GLN A 189 -3.96 -20.86 -2.46
N GLY A 190 -4.61 -19.97 -3.21
CA GLY A 190 -5.36 -20.35 -4.40
C GLY A 190 -4.47 -21.01 -5.46
N LEU A 191 -3.29 -20.44 -5.72
CA LEU A 191 -2.30 -21.01 -6.65
C LEU A 191 -1.71 -22.32 -6.13
N ALA A 192 -1.51 -22.44 -4.81
CA ALA A 192 -0.98 -23.66 -4.19
C ALA A 192 -2.04 -24.78 -4.07
N GLY A 193 -3.30 -24.53 -4.39
CA GLY A 193 -4.38 -25.51 -4.27
C GLY A 193 -4.72 -25.94 -2.84
N ILE A 194 -4.36 -25.12 -1.84
CA ILE A 194 -4.65 -25.39 -0.43
C ILE A 194 -5.85 -24.56 0.05
N PRO A 195 -6.54 -24.97 1.14
CA PRO A 195 -7.71 -24.25 1.63
C PRO A 195 -7.37 -22.77 1.93
N LEU A 196 -8.21 -21.85 1.43
CA LEU A 196 -8.04 -20.42 1.63
C LEU A 196 -8.03 -20.07 3.12
N PHE A 197 -7.12 -19.16 3.49
CA PHE A 197 -6.91 -18.67 4.85
C PHE A 197 -6.52 -19.73 5.88
N SER A 198 -6.13 -20.96 5.46
CA SER A 198 -5.56 -21.97 6.35
C SER A 198 -4.27 -21.46 7.02
N GLY A 199 -3.99 -21.89 8.26
CA GLY A 199 -2.82 -21.46 9.04
C GLY A 199 -2.91 -20.01 9.55
N ILE A 200 -4.13 -19.50 9.77
CA ILE A 200 -4.38 -18.14 10.27
C ILE A 200 -3.75 -17.91 11.65
N GLU A 201 -3.74 -18.92 12.51
CA GLU A 201 -3.19 -18.85 13.87
C GLU A 201 -1.72 -18.48 13.84
N TYR A 202 -0.95 -19.11 12.95
CA TYR A 202 0.47 -18.82 12.77
C TYR A 202 0.69 -17.37 12.28
N ARG A 203 -0.13 -16.92 11.32
CA ARG A 203 -0.01 -15.54 10.80
C ARG A 203 -0.40 -14.48 11.82
N ILE A 204 -1.37 -14.76 12.70
CA ILE A 204 -1.68 -13.86 13.82
C ILE A 204 -0.46 -13.71 14.73
N VAL A 205 0.22 -14.80 15.05
CA VAL A 205 1.46 -14.75 15.85
C VAL A 205 2.53 -13.94 15.14
N CYS A 206 2.76 -14.17 13.84
CA CYS A 206 3.73 -13.40 13.06
C CYS A 206 3.38 -11.91 12.98
N TRP A 207 2.11 -11.57 12.92
CA TRP A 207 1.65 -10.18 12.89
C TRP A 207 1.83 -9.48 14.25
N CYS A 208 1.75 -10.22 15.35
CA CYS A 208 1.93 -9.69 16.72
C CYS A 208 3.41 -9.47 17.10
N ILE A 209 4.37 -10.07 16.37
CA ILE A 209 5.82 -9.93 16.57
C ILE A 209 6.37 -8.74 15.81
#